data_6223ed625f9682a7577585db4ec938d8
#
_entry.id   6223ed625f9682a7577585db4ec938d8
#
_cell.length_a   1.000
_cell.length_b   1.000
_cell.length_c   1.000
_cell.angle_alpha   90.00
_cell.angle_beta   90.00
_cell.angle_gamma   90.00
#
_symmetry.space_group_name_H-M   'P 1'
#
loop_
_entity.id
_entity.type
_entity.pdbx_description
1 polymer ?
#
loop_
_entity_poly.entity_id
_entity_poly.type
_entity_poly.pdbx_seq_one_letter_code
_entity_poly.pdbx_strand_id
1 'polypeptide(L)'
;TNGFVHRSGIDAGINLIPKIGEKNGFNVYHSNVSKDINEENLKKIKTIIFLNTTLNILNEQEQQVMENFIKKGGGFVGIHSAADTEYEWEWYGNLVGAYFKSHPPVTTAKIQTINNKHISTKHLDDLWEIKDEWYNYKNINPDITVLLNLDESSYSGGTNGNPHPITWYHKYKGGKSFYTGLGHR
;
A
#
# COMPACT_ATOMS: atom_id res chain seq x y z
N THR A 1 12.76 3.99 5.20
CA THR A 1 12.62 2.64 5.75
C THR A 1 13.70 2.38 6.80
N ASN A 2 13.32 1.80 7.92
CA ASN A 2 14.21 1.47 9.06
C ASN A 2 14.39 -0.04 9.27
N GLY A 3 13.74 -0.86 8.45
CA GLY A 3 13.83 -2.32 8.46
C GLY A 3 14.41 -2.88 7.16
N PHE A 4 13.84 -4.00 6.70
CA PHE A 4 14.25 -4.61 5.44
C PHE A 4 14.05 -3.65 4.26
N VAL A 5 15.02 -3.59 3.35
CA VAL A 5 14.98 -2.69 2.18
C VAL A 5 14.63 -3.47 0.93
N HIS A 6 13.42 -3.31 0.43
CA HIS A 6 12.93 -3.89 -0.82
C HIS A 6 13.53 -3.15 -2.05
N ARG A 7 14.85 -3.24 -2.21
CA ARG A 7 15.62 -2.41 -3.15
C ARG A 7 15.04 -2.43 -4.57
N SER A 8 14.80 -3.61 -5.14
CA SER A 8 14.30 -3.74 -6.50
C SER A 8 12.91 -3.10 -6.69
N GLY A 9 11.99 -3.31 -5.75
CA GLY A 9 10.66 -2.69 -5.79
C GLY A 9 10.72 -1.17 -5.61
N ILE A 10 11.61 -0.68 -4.71
CA ILE A 10 11.82 0.76 -4.52
C ILE A 10 12.39 1.38 -5.80
N ASP A 11 13.45 0.82 -6.37
CA ASP A 11 14.10 1.35 -7.58
C ASP A 11 13.13 1.33 -8.77
N ALA A 12 12.35 0.26 -8.93
CA ALA A 12 11.32 0.18 -9.95
C ALA A 12 10.24 1.26 -9.76
N GLY A 13 9.74 1.43 -8.53
CA GLY A 13 8.71 2.42 -8.22
C GLY A 13 9.20 3.86 -8.42
N ILE A 14 10.42 4.19 -7.98
CA ILE A 14 11.03 5.52 -8.20
C ILE A 14 11.11 5.85 -9.70
N ASN A 15 11.39 4.85 -10.54
CA ASN A 15 11.48 5.05 -11.99
C ASN A 15 10.11 5.07 -12.69
N LEU A 16 9.13 4.29 -12.19
CA LEU A 16 7.85 4.10 -12.86
C LEU A 16 6.81 5.15 -12.46
N ILE A 17 6.70 5.49 -11.17
CA ILE A 17 5.66 6.39 -10.68
C ILE A 17 5.72 7.79 -11.32
N PRO A 18 6.90 8.42 -11.52
CA PRO A 18 7.00 9.67 -12.26
C PRO A 18 6.51 9.57 -13.71
N LYS A 19 6.82 8.48 -14.42
CA LYS A 19 6.34 8.24 -15.79
C LYS A 19 4.81 8.07 -15.84
N ILE A 20 4.23 7.43 -14.82
CA ILE A 20 2.78 7.36 -14.67
C ILE A 20 2.21 8.76 -14.45
N GLY A 21 2.85 9.58 -13.62
CA GLY A 21 2.49 10.97 -13.39
C GLY A 21 2.48 11.80 -14.68
N GLU A 22 3.57 11.75 -15.43
CA GLU A 22 3.70 12.44 -16.72
C GLU A 22 2.57 12.05 -17.70
N LYS A 23 2.31 10.73 -17.83
CA LYS A 23 1.27 10.20 -18.72
C LYS A 23 -0.15 10.62 -18.28
N ASN A 24 -0.38 10.86 -16.99
CA ASN A 24 -1.69 11.13 -16.42
C ASN A 24 -1.87 12.56 -15.88
N GLY A 25 -0.92 13.46 -16.13
CA GLY A 25 -1.03 14.88 -15.81
C GLY A 25 -0.88 15.24 -14.34
N PHE A 26 -0.04 14.50 -13.59
CA PHE A 26 0.31 14.86 -12.22
C PHE A 26 1.82 14.81 -11.99
N ASN A 27 2.31 15.68 -11.10
CA ASN A 27 3.70 15.74 -10.71
C ASN A 27 3.98 14.79 -9.54
N VAL A 28 5.19 14.22 -9.53
CA VAL A 28 5.65 13.32 -8.47
C VAL A 28 6.90 13.90 -7.82
N TYR A 29 6.88 13.99 -6.50
CA TYR A 29 8.03 14.33 -5.68
C TYR A 29 8.49 13.10 -4.92
N HIS A 30 9.72 12.68 -5.13
CA HIS A 30 10.33 11.59 -4.39
C HIS A 30 11.14 12.14 -3.22
N SER A 31 10.95 11.55 -2.05
CA SER A 31 11.79 11.80 -0.87
C SER A 31 12.08 10.51 -0.12
N ASN A 32 13.25 10.44 0.47
CA ASN A 32 13.65 9.41 1.45
C ASN A 32 13.86 10.00 2.86
N VAL A 33 13.38 11.21 3.09
CA VAL A 33 13.53 11.96 4.34
C VAL A 33 12.15 12.18 4.97
N SER A 34 11.93 11.65 6.18
CA SER A 34 10.65 11.76 6.88
C SER A 34 10.24 13.21 7.16
N LYS A 35 11.21 14.11 7.40
CA LYS A 35 11.00 15.54 7.62
C LYS A 35 10.29 16.27 6.47
N ASP A 36 10.22 15.65 5.29
CA ASP A 36 9.42 16.17 4.17
C ASP A 36 7.91 15.98 4.39
N ILE A 37 7.49 15.15 5.34
CA ILE A 37 6.14 15.10 5.88
C ILE A 37 5.95 16.28 6.84
N ASN A 38 5.74 17.45 6.27
CA ASN A 38 5.50 18.71 6.99
C ASN A 38 4.35 19.49 6.35
N GLU A 39 3.76 20.44 7.10
CA GLU A 39 2.59 21.17 6.64
C GLU A 39 2.83 21.96 5.34
N GLU A 40 4.02 22.52 5.16
CA GLU A 40 4.33 23.32 3.96
C GLU A 40 4.34 22.45 2.69
N ASN A 41 4.99 21.31 2.75
CA ASN A 41 5.05 20.37 1.63
C ASN A 41 3.68 19.74 1.37
N LEU A 42 2.96 19.32 2.41
CA LEU A 42 1.67 18.66 2.26
C LEU A 42 0.57 19.57 1.71
N LYS A 43 0.69 20.89 1.82
CA LYS A 43 -0.22 21.84 1.13
C LYS A 43 -0.11 21.77 -0.40
N LYS A 44 1.01 21.29 -0.93
CA LYS A 44 1.32 21.26 -2.37
C LYS A 44 0.94 19.96 -3.04
N ILE A 45 0.59 18.91 -2.28
CA ILE A 45 0.30 17.57 -2.78
C ILE A 45 -1.14 17.14 -2.54
N LYS A 46 -1.58 16.11 -3.23
CA LYS A 46 -2.91 15.52 -3.09
C LYS A 46 -2.87 14.13 -2.48
N THR A 47 -1.75 13.42 -2.62
CA THR A 47 -1.61 12.02 -2.21
C THR A 47 -0.20 11.76 -1.72
N ILE A 48 -0.07 11.05 -0.61
CA ILE A 48 1.18 10.49 -0.10
C ILE A 48 1.26 9.04 -0.58
N ILE A 49 2.44 8.63 -1.07
CA ILE A 49 2.72 7.25 -1.45
C ILE A 49 3.82 6.70 -0.52
N PHE A 50 3.52 5.65 0.23
CA PHE A 50 4.52 4.88 0.95
C PHE A 50 4.95 3.71 0.07
N LEU A 51 6.11 3.85 -0.53
CA LEU A 51 6.70 2.87 -1.44
C LEU A 51 7.66 1.97 -0.66
N ASN A 52 7.21 0.77 -0.34
CA ASN A 52 8.02 -0.24 0.35
C ASN A 52 8.70 0.29 1.62
N THR A 53 7.97 1.06 2.43
CA THR A 53 8.42 1.48 3.76
C THR A 53 8.38 0.32 4.75
N THR A 54 9.24 0.35 5.78
CA THR A 54 9.27 -0.67 6.84
C THR A 54 9.58 -0.05 8.19
N LEU A 55 9.00 -0.60 9.26
CA LEU A 55 9.15 -0.19 10.66
C LEU A 55 8.76 1.28 10.91
N ASN A 56 9.11 1.83 12.08
CA ASN A 56 8.74 3.20 12.43
C ASN A 56 9.61 4.19 11.66
N ILE A 57 8.99 5.02 10.83
CA ILE A 57 9.65 5.97 9.95
C ILE A 57 9.29 7.43 10.26
N LEU A 58 8.22 7.67 11.00
CA LEU A 58 7.75 9.00 11.37
C LEU A 58 7.86 9.22 12.88
N ASN A 59 8.22 10.44 13.30
CA ASN A 59 8.06 10.87 14.67
C ASN A 59 6.62 11.38 14.93
N GLU A 60 6.27 11.63 16.19
CA GLU A 60 4.94 12.07 16.60
C GLU A 60 4.46 13.34 15.88
N GLN A 61 5.36 14.29 15.62
CA GLN A 61 5.00 15.53 14.91
C GLN A 61 4.68 15.24 13.43
N GLU A 62 5.46 14.42 12.78
CA GLU A 62 5.24 13.99 11.38
C GLU A 62 3.97 13.16 11.27
N GLN A 63 3.68 12.28 12.24
CA GLN A 63 2.44 11.52 12.34
C GLN A 63 1.23 12.47 12.45
N GLN A 64 1.28 13.47 13.33
CA GLN A 64 0.21 14.46 13.48
C GLN A 64 -0.04 15.28 12.20
N VAL A 65 1.03 15.64 11.49
CA VAL A 65 0.91 16.33 10.19
C VAL A 65 0.23 15.44 9.15
N MET A 66 0.62 14.17 9.09
CA MET A 66 0.00 13.20 8.19
C MET A 66 -1.48 12.97 8.52
N GLU A 67 -1.84 12.85 9.81
CA GLU A 67 -3.24 12.76 10.22
C GLU A 67 -4.07 13.96 9.75
N ASN A 68 -3.54 15.18 9.96
CA ASN A 68 -4.22 16.40 9.55
C ASN A 68 -4.38 16.49 8.03
N PHE A 69 -3.40 16.02 7.27
CA PHE A 69 -3.49 15.94 5.81
C PHE A 69 -4.63 15.00 5.37
N ILE A 70 -4.70 13.79 5.92
CA ILE A 70 -5.76 12.83 5.61
C ILE A 70 -7.14 13.36 6.05
N LYS A 71 -7.26 13.94 7.25
CA LYS A 71 -8.51 14.55 7.75
C LYS A 71 -9.03 15.66 6.84
N LYS A 72 -8.15 16.38 6.14
CA LYS A 72 -8.50 17.43 5.16
C LYS A 72 -8.83 16.87 3.76
N GLY A 73 -8.93 15.55 3.61
CA GLY A 73 -9.29 14.90 2.34
C GLY A 73 -8.10 14.43 1.50
N GLY A 74 -6.91 14.42 2.07
CA GLY A 74 -5.71 13.89 1.42
C GLY A 74 -5.82 12.40 1.07
N GLY A 75 -5.09 11.98 0.02
CA GLY A 75 -5.00 10.58 -0.40
C GLY A 75 -3.79 9.88 0.20
N PHE A 76 -3.92 8.58 0.40
CA PHE A 76 -2.82 7.67 0.77
C PHE A 76 -2.75 6.49 -0.18
N VAL A 77 -1.55 6.10 -0.58
CA VAL A 77 -1.28 4.87 -1.30
C VAL A 77 -0.18 4.11 -0.59
N GLY A 78 -0.46 2.90 -0.13
CA GLY A 78 0.52 1.97 0.41
C GLY A 78 0.89 0.90 -0.60
N ILE A 79 2.18 0.68 -0.80
CA ILE A 79 2.70 -0.35 -1.70
C ILE A 79 3.50 -1.35 -0.89
N HIS A 80 3.10 -2.61 -0.99
CA HIS A 80 3.75 -3.79 -0.42
C HIS A 80 4.05 -3.61 1.07
N SER A 81 5.32 -3.42 1.45
CA SER A 81 5.73 -3.29 2.85
C SER A 81 5.27 -1.99 3.54
N ALA A 82 4.47 -1.15 2.88
CA ALA A 82 3.74 -0.13 3.61
C ALA A 82 2.82 -0.73 4.71
N ALA A 83 2.41 -1.99 4.61
CA ALA A 83 1.71 -2.70 5.69
C ALA A 83 2.65 -3.21 6.82
N ASP A 84 3.97 -3.18 6.60
CA ASP A 84 5.03 -3.53 7.56
C ASP A 84 5.64 -2.26 8.20
N THR A 85 4.82 -1.23 8.39
CA THR A 85 5.24 0.11 8.81
C THR A 85 4.39 0.59 9.97
N GLU A 86 4.99 1.37 10.91
CA GLU A 86 4.30 2.08 12.01
C GLU A 86 3.42 1.18 12.89
N TYR A 87 3.94 0.06 13.35
CA TYR A 87 3.18 -0.93 14.14
C TYR A 87 2.62 -0.39 15.47
N GLU A 88 3.26 0.62 16.05
CA GLU A 88 2.86 1.23 17.32
C GLU A 88 1.84 2.36 17.13
N TRP A 89 1.53 2.71 15.89
CA TRP A 89 0.59 3.76 15.53
C TRP A 89 -0.69 3.18 14.92
N GLU A 90 -1.64 2.80 15.77
CA GLU A 90 -2.91 2.15 15.39
C GLU A 90 -3.68 2.94 14.32
N TRP A 91 -3.61 4.28 14.37
CA TRP A 91 -4.22 5.14 13.37
C TRP A 91 -3.70 4.83 11.96
N TYR A 92 -2.40 4.59 11.82
CA TYR A 92 -1.77 4.22 10.55
C TYR A 92 -2.21 2.83 10.07
N GLY A 93 -2.28 1.85 10.96
CA GLY A 93 -2.80 0.53 10.62
C GLY A 93 -4.22 0.57 10.07
N ASN A 94 -5.07 1.41 10.68
CA ASN A 94 -6.42 1.65 10.19
C ASN A 94 -6.43 2.42 8.85
N LEU A 95 -5.48 3.32 8.58
CA LEU A 95 -5.34 4.00 7.31
C LEU A 95 -4.90 3.04 6.21
N VAL A 96 -3.88 2.21 6.43
CA VAL A 96 -3.44 1.17 5.47
C VAL A 96 -4.52 0.12 5.27
N GLY A 97 -5.21 -0.25 6.34
CA GLY A 97 -6.29 -1.23 6.36
C GLY A 97 -5.88 -2.62 6.83
N ALA A 98 -4.59 -2.87 7.09
CA ALA A 98 -4.07 -4.09 7.72
C ALA A 98 -2.60 -3.91 8.10
N TYR A 99 -2.09 -4.81 8.95
CA TYR A 99 -0.66 -4.96 9.19
C TYR A 99 -0.13 -6.28 8.63
N PHE A 100 1.12 -6.24 8.18
CA PHE A 100 1.88 -7.44 7.85
C PHE A 100 1.99 -8.38 9.07
N LYS A 101 1.86 -9.68 8.82
CA LYS A 101 2.02 -10.74 9.82
C LYS A 101 3.20 -11.65 9.49
N SER A 102 3.25 -12.14 8.26
CA SER A 102 4.26 -13.08 7.76
C SER A 102 4.16 -13.20 6.24
N HIS A 103 5.12 -13.85 5.63
CA HIS A 103 5.05 -14.26 4.22
C HIS A 103 5.74 -15.62 4.00
N PRO A 104 5.30 -16.44 3.03
CA PRO A 104 6.07 -17.57 2.52
C PRO A 104 7.22 -17.08 1.62
N PRO A 105 8.12 -17.96 1.16
CA PRO A 105 9.07 -17.62 0.10
C PRO A 105 8.37 -17.08 -1.15
N VAL A 106 9.05 -16.17 -1.87
CA VAL A 106 8.57 -15.61 -3.15
C VAL A 106 8.15 -16.73 -4.10
N THR A 107 6.91 -16.75 -4.52
CA THR A 107 6.32 -17.81 -5.35
C THR A 107 5.26 -17.28 -6.30
N THR A 108 4.93 -18.04 -7.33
CA THR A 108 3.80 -17.76 -8.22
C THR A 108 2.50 -18.12 -7.53
N ALA A 109 1.51 -17.23 -7.61
CA ALA A 109 0.16 -17.49 -7.14
C ALA A 109 -0.89 -16.90 -8.09
N LYS A 110 -2.11 -17.41 -7.99
CA LYS A 110 -3.28 -16.91 -8.71
C LYS A 110 -3.92 -15.75 -7.97
N ILE A 111 -4.28 -14.72 -8.72
CA ILE A 111 -4.99 -13.56 -8.22
C ILE A 111 -6.34 -13.47 -8.90
N GLN A 112 -7.39 -13.30 -8.11
CA GLN A 112 -8.74 -13.09 -8.58
C GLN A 112 -9.07 -11.60 -8.52
N THR A 113 -9.51 -11.03 -9.64
CA THR A 113 -10.04 -9.66 -9.71
C THR A 113 -11.48 -9.64 -9.23
N ILE A 114 -11.71 -9.08 -8.03
CA ILE A 114 -13.04 -9.04 -7.39
C ILE A 114 -13.90 -7.91 -7.96
N ASN A 115 -13.28 -6.79 -8.35
CA ASN A 115 -13.99 -5.66 -8.92
C ASN A 115 -13.29 -5.20 -10.22
N ASN A 116 -13.73 -5.73 -11.35
CA ASN A 116 -13.21 -5.37 -12.67
C ASN A 116 -13.78 -4.05 -13.25
N LYS A 117 -14.62 -3.33 -12.48
CA LYS A 117 -15.14 -1.99 -12.85
C LYS A 117 -14.35 -0.86 -12.23
N HIS A 118 -13.56 -1.13 -11.20
CA HIS A 118 -12.73 -0.11 -10.55
C HIS A 118 -11.60 0.34 -11.49
N ILE A 119 -11.26 1.64 -11.45
CA ILE A 119 -10.26 2.22 -12.37
C ILE A 119 -8.89 1.55 -12.28
N SER A 120 -8.50 1.08 -11.10
CA SER A 120 -7.21 0.40 -10.87
C SER A 120 -7.16 -1.05 -11.32
N THR A 121 -8.31 -1.68 -11.62
CA THR A 121 -8.39 -3.11 -11.91
C THR A 121 -9.12 -3.44 -13.22
N LYS A 122 -9.81 -2.46 -13.82
CA LYS A 122 -10.61 -2.66 -15.06
C LYS A 122 -9.83 -3.15 -16.28
N HIS A 123 -8.49 -3.10 -16.22
CA HIS A 123 -7.58 -3.55 -17.28
C HIS A 123 -6.97 -4.93 -17.01
N LEU A 124 -7.31 -5.52 -15.86
CA LEU A 124 -6.82 -6.84 -15.46
C LEU A 124 -7.82 -7.92 -15.86
N ASP A 125 -7.32 -9.11 -16.13
CA ASP A 125 -8.13 -10.31 -16.32
C ASP A 125 -8.85 -10.69 -15.01
N ASP A 126 -9.94 -11.43 -15.09
CA ASP A 126 -10.68 -11.91 -13.91
C ASP A 126 -9.84 -12.85 -13.05
N LEU A 127 -8.96 -13.64 -13.67
CA LEU A 127 -8.00 -14.53 -13.03
C LEU A 127 -6.66 -14.47 -13.77
N TRP A 128 -5.58 -14.21 -13.02
CA TRP A 128 -4.23 -14.12 -13.57
C TRP A 128 -3.19 -14.61 -12.57
N GLU A 129 -1.97 -14.81 -13.03
CA GLU A 129 -0.86 -15.32 -12.21
C GLU A 129 0.32 -14.37 -12.27
N ILE A 130 1.01 -14.23 -11.12
CA ILE A 130 2.27 -13.49 -11.03
C ILE A 130 3.14 -14.11 -9.93
N LYS A 131 4.44 -13.95 -10.05
CA LYS A 131 5.40 -14.29 -9.01
C LYS A 131 5.74 -13.06 -8.18
N ASP A 132 5.38 -13.09 -6.90
CA ASP A 132 5.69 -12.01 -5.95
C ASP A 132 5.87 -12.58 -4.53
N GLU A 133 6.06 -11.72 -3.54
CA GLU A 133 6.03 -12.04 -2.12
C GLU A 133 4.62 -11.82 -1.57
N TRP A 134 4.02 -12.87 -1.04
CA TRP A 134 2.61 -12.87 -0.63
C TRP A 134 2.51 -12.61 0.88
N TYR A 135 2.06 -11.42 1.25
CA TYR A 135 1.86 -11.07 2.65
C TYR A 135 0.61 -11.73 3.21
N ASN A 136 0.77 -12.38 4.36
CA ASN A 136 -0.32 -12.67 5.28
C ASN A 136 -0.52 -11.44 6.18
N TYR A 137 -1.77 -11.10 6.45
CA TYR A 137 -2.12 -9.90 7.20
C TYR A 137 -2.72 -10.22 8.56
N LYS A 138 -2.58 -9.28 9.50
CA LYS A 138 -3.30 -9.22 10.77
C LYS A 138 -4.05 -7.89 10.86
N ASN A 139 -5.09 -7.87 11.73
CA ASN A 139 -5.89 -6.67 12.01
C ASN A 139 -6.47 -6.04 10.73
N ILE A 140 -7.00 -6.88 9.82
CA ILE A 140 -7.63 -6.40 8.60
C ILE A 140 -8.86 -5.56 8.99
N ASN A 141 -8.90 -4.31 8.53
CA ASN A 141 -10.02 -3.41 8.75
C ASN A 141 -11.27 -3.92 8.02
N PRO A 142 -12.40 -4.13 8.69
CA PRO A 142 -13.63 -4.63 8.07
C PRO A 142 -14.25 -3.68 7.05
N ASP A 143 -13.88 -2.41 7.05
CA ASP A 143 -14.41 -1.38 6.16
C ASP A 143 -13.69 -1.30 4.80
N ILE A 144 -12.67 -2.15 4.55
CA ILE A 144 -11.99 -2.17 3.26
C ILE A 144 -12.90 -2.70 2.14
N THR A 145 -12.77 -2.10 0.97
CA THR A 145 -13.37 -2.62 -0.27
C THR A 145 -12.29 -3.36 -1.05
N VAL A 146 -12.41 -4.68 -1.10
CA VAL A 146 -11.43 -5.56 -1.74
C VAL A 146 -11.52 -5.42 -3.26
N LEU A 147 -10.39 -5.32 -3.92
CA LEU A 147 -10.23 -5.25 -5.37
C LEU A 147 -9.62 -6.53 -5.94
N LEU A 148 -8.61 -7.08 -5.25
CA LEU A 148 -7.93 -8.30 -5.63
C LEU A 148 -7.84 -9.25 -4.45
N ASN A 149 -8.16 -10.52 -4.67
CA ASN A 149 -7.95 -11.61 -3.74
C ASN A 149 -6.83 -12.53 -4.23
N LEU A 150 -6.04 -13.01 -3.29
CA LEU A 150 -5.06 -14.06 -3.51
C LEU A 150 -5.71 -15.43 -3.31
N ASP A 151 -5.52 -16.34 -4.25
CA ASP A 151 -5.99 -17.72 -4.13
C ASP A 151 -4.96 -18.57 -3.38
N GLU A 152 -5.21 -18.79 -2.08
CA GLU A 152 -4.30 -19.58 -1.24
C GLU A 152 -4.20 -21.07 -1.67
N SER A 153 -5.13 -21.56 -2.47
CA SER A 153 -5.04 -22.94 -3.01
C SER A 153 -3.97 -23.07 -4.09
N SER A 154 -3.51 -21.95 -4.65
CA SER A 154 -2.54 -21.92 -5.75
C SER A 154 -1.08 -21.90 -5.29
N TYR A 155 -0.81 -21.73 -4.00
CA TYR A 155 0.53 -21.71 -3.41
C TYR A 155 0.52 -22.24 -1.98
N SER A 156 1.70 -22.35 -1.34
CA SER A 156 1.82 -22.80 0.05
C SER A 156 2.24 -21.64 0.97
N GLY A 157 1.68 -21.60 2.19
CA GLY A 157 2.07 -20.66 3.23
C GLY A 157 1.12 -19.46 3.41
N GLY A 158 -0.01 -19.45 2.72
CA GLY A 158 -1.12 -18.54 3.03
C GLY A 158 -1.76 -18.87 4.38
N THR A 159 -2.15 -17.85 5.15
CA THR A 159 -2.78 -18.01 6.47
C THR A 159 -3.94 -17.06 6.73
N ASN A 160 -4.42 -16.34 5.73
CA ASN A 160 -5.61 -15.50 5.84
C ASN A 160 -6.89 -16.27 5.47
N GLY A 161 -6.78 -17.35 4.71
CA GLY A 161 -7.91 -18.15 4.26
C GLY A 161 -8.58 -17.58 3.01
N ASN A 162 -9.91 -17.74 2.92
CA ASN A 162 -10.69 -17.20 1.81
C ASN A 162 -11.87 -16.40 2.38
N PRO A 163 -11.92 -15.05 2.13
CA PRO A 163 -11.04 -14.30 1.21
C PRO A 163 -9.66 -13.99 1.80
N HIS A 164 -8.64 -13.88 0.92
CA HIS A 164 -7.34 -13.33 1.24
C HIS A 164 -7.13 -12.02 0.46
N PRO A 165 -7.54 -10.86 0.99
CA PRO A 165 -7.37 -9.60 0.30
C PRO A 165 -5.89 -9.28 0.07
N ILE A 166 -5.53 -8.89 -1.16
CA ILE A 166 -4.16 -8.45 -1.49
C ILE A 166 -4.11 -7.01 -2.01
N THR A 167 -5.25 -6.48 -2.48
CA THR A 167 -5.39 -5.09 -2.89
C THR A 167 -6.78 -4.59 -2.51
N TRP A 168 -6.83 -3.41 -1.91
CA TRP A 168 -8.08 -2.79 -1.44
C TRP A 168 -8.02 -1.27 -1.41
N TYR A 169 -9.17 -0.66 -1.20
CA TYR A 169 -9.29 0.76 -0.88
C TYR A 169 -10.40 0.98 0.16
N HIS A 170 -10.38 2.12 0.81
CA HIS A 170 -11.45 2.58 1.70
C HIS A 170 -11.37 4.08 1.96
N LYS A 171 -12.40 4.63 2.59
CA LYS A 171 -12.37 5.98 3.14
C LYS A 171 -11.95 5.92 4.59
N TYR A 172 -11.08 6.84 5.00
CA TYR A 172 -10.62 6.91 6.38
C TYR A 172 -10.47 8.36 6.83
N LYS A 173 -11.18 8.73 7.94
CA LYS A 173 -11.09 10.05 8.60
C LYS A 173 -11.18 11.27 7.67
N GLY A 174 -11.92 11.20 6.59
CA GLY A 174 -12.08 12.27 5.60
C GLY A 174 -11.26 12.08 4.31
N GLY A 175 -10.19 11.29 4.35
CA GLY A 175 -9.36 10.96 3.21
C GLY A 175 -9.72 9.66 2.51
N LYS A 176 -8.88 9.27 1.57
CA LYS A 176 -9.00 8.02 0.81
C LYS A 176 -7.69 7.25 0.91
N SER A 177 -7.80 5.95 1.16
CA SER A 177 -6.67 5.04 1.21
C SER A 177 -6.80 3.98 0.13
N PHE A 178 -5.67 3.65 -0.49
CA PHE A 178 -5.50 2.52 -1.39
C PHE A 178 -4.26 1.75 -0.95
N TYR A 179 -4.35 0.44 -0.95
CA TYR A 179 -3.22 -0.43 -0.65
C TYR A 179 -3.13 -1.57 -1.66
N THR A 180 -1.91 -1.94 -2.01
CA THR A 180 -1.60 -3.17 -2.74
C THR A 180 -0.44 -3.91 -2.08
N GLY A 181 -0.61 -5.21 -1.86
CA GLY A 181 0.45 -6.10 -1.39
C GLY A 181 1.44 -6.51 -2.49
N LEU A 182 1.15 -6.18 -3.74
CA LEU A 182 2.07 -6.35 -4.87
C LEU A 182 3.21 -5.33 -4.83
N GLY A 183 4.34 -5.68 -5.44
CA GLY A 183 5.44 -4.75 -5.63
C GLY A 183 6.67 -5.01 -4.77
N HIS A 184 6.90 -6.27 -4.36
CA HIS A 184 8.15 -6.68 -3.72
C HIS A 184 9.36 -6.47 -4.64
N ARG A 185 9.18 -6.64 -5.98
CA ARG A 185 10.23 -6.51 -7.02
C ARG A 185 9.80 -5.62 -8.17
#